data_0ea8b3687752dfc5bd15194504a3a8ef
#
_entry.id   0ea8b3687752dfc5bd15194504a3a8ef
#
_cell.length_a   1.000
_cell.length_b   1.000
_cell.length_c   1.000
_cell.angle_alpha   90.00
_cell.angle_beta   90.00
_cell.angle_gamma   90.00
#
_symmetry.space_group_name_H-M   'P 1'
#
loop_
_entity.id
_entity.type
_entity.pdbx_description
1 polymer ?
#
loop_
_entity_poly.entity_id
_entity_poly.type
_entity_poly.pdbx_seq_one_letter_code
_entity_poly.pdbx_strand_id
1 'polypeptide(L)'
;MHFCLLDSVIEQAADRIVTIKQVTAAEEYLQDHFPGFPVLPGVFMIEALVQAGRRMLEARPELRSTRLVLGGVRALKYGSFVRPGQTLRVEVSLAKALDDGSFELRGEGIVLSVGHEVTITSAPIDPAPTAVSGKFTLRPVRL
;
A
#
# COMPACT_ATOMS: atom_id res chain seq x y z
N MET A 1 -5.75 19.06 -2.02
CA MET A 1 -5.96 18.02 -0.98
C MET A 1 -4.80 17.03 -1.04
N HIS A 2 -4.12 16.83 0.05
CA HIS A 2 -3.12 15.75 0.14
C HIS A 2 -3.84 14.46 0.48
N PHE A 3 -3.80 13.52 -0.45
CA PHE A 3 -4.38 12.21 -0.26
C PHE A 3 -3.26 11.22 0.09
N CYS A 4 -3.00 11.03 1.38
CA CYS A 4 -1.94 10.16 1.87
C CYS A 4 -2.53 8.88 2.49
N LEU A 5 -2.20 7.74 1.91
CA LEU A 5 -2.57 6.41 2.39
C LEU A 5 -1.40 5.69 3.07
N LEU A 6 -0.46 6.47 3.59
CA LEU A 6 0.73 5.99 4.24
C LEU A 6 0.91 6.80 5.52
N ASP A 7 0.41 6.26 6.64
CA ASP A 7 0.47 6.96 7.93
C ASP A 7 1.84 6.80 8.60
N SER A 8 2.47 5.63 8.41
CA SER A 8 3.79 5.36 8.97
C SER A 8 4.56 4.35 8.13
N VAL A 9 5.86 4.51 8.05
CA VAL A 9 6.80 3.51 7.52
C VAL A 9 7.32 2.69 8.69
N ILE A 10 7.10 1.38 8.66
CA ILE A 10 7.50 0.45 9.71
C ILE A 10 8.89 -0.10 9.43
N GLU A 11 9.14 -0.49 8.18
CA GLU A 11 10.43 -0.99 7.71
C GLU A 11 10.71 -0.43 6.32
N GLN A 12 11.96 -0.12 6.04
CA GLN A 12 12.39 0.31 4.72
C GLN A 12 13.79 -0.22 4.41
N ALA A 13 13.89 -0.93 3.29
CA ALA A 13 15.15 -1.35 2.67
C ALA A 13 15.19 -0.87 1.21
N ALA A 14 16.25 -1.17 0.51
CA ALA A 14 16.40 -0.74 -0.89
C ALA A 14 15.36 -1.37 -1.84
N ASP A 15 14.88 -2.57 -1.51
CA ASP A 15 14.01 -3.40 -2.34
C ASP A 15 12.72 -3.85 -1.65
N ARG A 16 12.47 -3.39 -0.42
CA ARG A 16 11.29 -3.74 0.37
C ARG A 16 10.89 -2.59 1.29
N ILE A 17 9.59 -2.39 1.42
CA ILE A 17 9.02 -1.44 2.36
C ILE A 17 7.78 -2.02 3.03
N VAL A 18 7.60 -1.70 4.30
CA VAL A 18 6.39 -2.00 5.06
C VAL A 18 5.82 -0.69 5.60
N THR A 19 4.56 -0.45 5.32
CA THR A 19 3.83 0.74 5.76
C THR A 19 2.51 0.38 6.40
N ILE A 20 1.92 1.31 7.11
CA ILE A 20 0.57 1.17 7.65
C ILE A 20 -0.31 2.34 7.27
N LYS A 21 -1.59 2.03 7.07
CA LYS A 21 -2.69 2.99 6.95
C LYS A 21 -3.75 2.62 7.96
N GLN A 22 -4.00 3.50 8.92
CA GLN A 22 -5.11 3.36 9.85
C GLN A 22 -6.39 3.87 9.19
N VAL A 23 -7.44 3.06 9.20
CA VAL A 23 -8.74 3.45 8.69
C VAL A 23 -9.57 3.98 9.84
N THR A 24 -10.02 5.23 9.74
CA THR A 24 -10.82 5.89 10.76
C THR A 24 -12.20 6.25 10.23
N ALA A 25 -13.18 6.35 11.12
CA ALA A 25 -14.54 6.77 10.75
C ALA A 25 -14.63 8.25 10.29
N ALA A 26 -13.57 9.04 10.51
CA ALA A 26 -13.51 10.44 10.11
C ALA A 26 -13.14 10.64 8.62
N GLU A 27 -12.80 9.59 7.89
CA GLU A 27 -12.42 9.69 6.48
C GLU A 27 -13.66 9.91 5.62
N GLU A 28 -13.69 11.02 4.89
CA GLU A 28 -14.85 11.51 4.15
C GLU A 28 -15.40 10.49 3.15
N TYR A 29 -14.53 9.76 2.43
CA TYR A 29 -14.96 8.78 1.43
C TYR A 29 -15.74 7.59 2.02
N LEU A 30 -15.65 7.35 3.34
CA LEU A 30 -16.40 6.27 3.99
C LEU A 30 -17.89 6.57 4.15
N GLN A 31 -18.30 7.82 4.02
CA GLN A 31 -19.71 8.21 4.12
C GLN A 31 -20.54 7.56 3.00
N ASP A 32 -19.98 7.43 1.83
CA ASP A 32 -20.65 6.91 0.64
C ASP A 32 -20.20 5.49 0.26
N HIS A 33 -19.18 4.98 0.89
CA HIS A 33 -18.60 3.67 0.55
C HIS A 33 -18.57 2.69 1.75
N PHE A 34 -19.67 2.12 2.18
CA PHE A 34 -21.06 2.29 1.74
C PHE A 34 -21.92 2.78 2.90
N PRO A 35 -23.08 3.41 2.68
CA PRO A 35 -23.99 3.79 3.75
C PRO A 35 -24.35 2.59 4.64
N GLY A 36 -24.09 2.70 5.96
CA GLY A 36 -24.29 1.63 6.93
C GLY A 36 -23.25 0.49 6.91
N PHE A 37 -22.31 0.51 5.95
CA PHE A 37 -21.24 -0.48 5.86
C PHE A 37 -19.95 0.17 5.32
N PRO A 38 -19.30 1.02 6.12
CA PRO A 38 -18.10 1.74 5.68
C PRO A 38 -16.92 0.77 5.55
N VAL A 39 -16.28 0.78 4.38
CA VAL A 39 -15.09 -0.01 4.08
C VAL A 39 -14.12 0.79 3.21
N LEU A 40 -12.84 0.58 3.42
CA LEU A 40 -11.80 1.19 2.58
C LEU A 40 -11.99 0.75 1.12
N PRO A 41 -12.14 1.69 0.18
CA PRO A 41 -12.28 1.34 -1.23
C PRO A 41 -11.09 0.52 -1.74
N GLY A 42 -11.37 -0.50 -2.56
CA GLY A 42 -10.32 -1.34 -3.14
C GLY A 42 -9.30 -0.56 -3.96
N VAL A 43 -9.73 0.46 -4.69
CA VAL A 43 -8.82 1.35 -5.44
C VAL A 43 -7.87 2.13 -4.53
N PHE A 44 -8.27 2.43 -3.31
CA PHE A 44 -7.39 3.06 -2.33
C PHE A 44 -6.37 2.09 -1.73
N MET A 45 -6.69 0.81 -1.68
CA MET A 45 -5.72 -0.22 -1.31
C MET A 45 -4.60 -0.30 -2.36
N ILE A 46 -4.95 -0.23 -3.66
CA ILE A 46 -3.95 -0.15 -4.74
C ILE A 46 -3.11 1.11 -4.59
N GLU A 47 -3.74 2.25 -4.34
CA GLU A 47 -3.02 3.52 -4.15
C GLU A 47 -2.07 3.45 -2.94
N ALA A 48 -2.46 2.76 -1.86
CA ALA A 48 -1.58 2.53 -0.72
C ALA A 48 -0.33 1.72 -1.12
N LEU A 49 -0.49 0.69 -1.94
CA LEU A 49 0.65 -0.06 -2.52
C LEU A 49 1.54 0.83 -3.37
N VAL A 50 0.93 1.66 -4.22
CA VAL A 50 1.64 2.60 -5.11
C VAL A 50 2.44 3.62 -4.30
N GLN A 51 1.84 4.23 -3.30
CA GLN A 51 2.51 5.22 -2.44
C GLN A 51 3.67 4.59 -1.66
N ALA A 52 3.51 3.37 -1.14
CA ALA A 52 4.58 2.62 -0.49
C ALA A 52 5.73 2.32 -1.47
N GLY A 53 5.42 1.83 -2.66
CA GLY A 53 6.42 1.56 -3.71
C GLY A 53 7.18 2.82 -4.15
N ARG A 54 6.46 3.93 -4.33
CA ARG A 54 7.08 5.24 -4.63
C ARG A 54 8.02 5.67 -3.51
N ARG A 55 7.57 5.59 -2.27
CA ARG A 55 8.38 5.95 -1.10
C ARG A 55 9.69 5.16 -1.04
N MET A 56 9.63 3.86 -1.34
CA MET A 56 10.80 2.99 -1.39
C MET A 56 11.78 3.39 -2.49
N LEU A 57 11.26 3.64 -3.70
CA LEU A 57 12.11 3.97 -4.86
C LEU A 57 12.66 5.40 -4.80
N GLU A 58 11.87 6.35 -4.34
CA GLU A 58 12.29 7.76 -4.20
C GLU A 58 13.39 7.97 -3.14
N ALA A 59 13.62 6.99 -2.26
CA ALA A 59 14.76 7.00 -1.35
C ALA A 59 16.10 6.83 -2.08
N ARG A 60 16.10 6.33 -3.31
CA ARG A 60 17.29 6.19 -4.13
C ARG A 60 17.75 7.56 -4.66
N PRO A 61 19.03 7.92 -4.53
CA PRO A 61 19.52 9.24 -4.96
C PRO A 61 19.19 9.56 -6.43
N GLU A 62 19.32 8.56 -7.32
CA GLU A 62 19.08 8.71 -8.76
C GLU A 62 17.59 8.92 -9.13
N LEU A 63 16.68 8.61 -8.21
CA LEU A 63 15.23 8.75 -8.43
C LEU A 63 14.58 9.93 -7.70
N ARG A 64 15.35 10.68 -6.89
CA ARG A 64 14.80 11.79 -6.09
C ARG A 64 14.07 12.86 -6.89
N SER A 65 14.50 13.09 -8.12
CA SER A 65 13.89 14.08 -9.02
C SER A 65 12.94 13.45 -10.03
N THR A 66 12.74 12.13 -9.96
CA THR A 66 11.90 11.40 -10.90
C THR A 66 10.52 11.21 -10.29
N ARG A 67 9.49 11.74 -10.97
CA ARG A 67 8.11 11.44 -10.60
C ARG A 67 7.71 10.11 -11.17
N LEU A 68 7.37 9.17 -10.30
CA LEU A 68 6.86 7.85 -10.66
C LEU A 68 5.33 7.82 -10.57
N VAL A 69 4.70 7.19 -11.53
CA VAL A 69 3.24 6.99 -11.56
C VAL A 69 2.90 5.53 -11.82
N LEU A 70 1.70 5.12 -11.45
CA LEU A 70 1.18 3.80 -11.75
C LEU A 70 1.07 3.61 -13.27
N GLY A 71 1.76 2.61 -13.79
CA GLY A 71 1.75 2.25 -15.20
C GLY A 71 0.80 1.12 -15.54
N GLY A 72 0.54 0.24 -14.60
CA GLY A 72 -0.38 -0.90 -14.77
C GLY A 72 -0.43 -1.78 -13.54
N VAL A 73 -1.47 -2.61 -13.47
CA VAL A 73 -1.71 -3.57 -12.39
C VAL A 73 -1.98 -4.94 -13.02
N ARG A 74 -1.43 -5.99 -12.42
CA ARG A 74 -1.60 -7.38 -12.86
C ARG A 74 -1.87 -8.28 -11.68
N ALA A 75 -2.61 -9.37 -11.92
CA ALA A 75 -2.92 -10.40 -10.92
C ALA A 75 -3.47 -9.82 -9.62
N LEU A 76 -4.27 -8.76 -9.73
CA LEU A 76 -4.89 -8.11 -8.59
C LEU A 76 -5.96 -9.01 -8.00
N LYS A 77 -5.89 -9.20 -6.69
CA LYS A 77 -6.89 -9.93 -5.92
C LYS A 77 -7.28 -9.11 -4.71
N TYR A 78 -8.58 -9.01 -4.49
CA TYR A 78 -9.15 -8.48 -3.26
C TYR A 78 -9.61 -9.64 -2.36
N GLY A 79 -9.43 -9.47 -1.07
CA GLY A 79 -9.87 -10.39 -0.04
C GLY A 79 -10.76 -9.70 0.98
N SER A 80 -10.31 -9.63 2.21
CA SER A 80 -11.07 -9.06 3.32
C SER A 80 -11.23 -7.55 3.21
N PHE A 81 -12.37 -7.04 3.66
CA PHE A 81 -12.61 -5.62 3.82
C PHE A 81 -11.76 -5.04 4.95
N VAL A 82 -11.39 -3.77 4.80
CA VAL A 82 -10.79 -2.97 5.88
C VAL A 82 -11.81 -1.95 6.35
N ARG A 83 -12.18 -2.00 7.62
CA ARG A 83 -13.21 -1.17 8.24
C ARG A 83 -12.60 -0.11 9.15
N PRO A 84 -13.35 0.94 9.50
CA PRO A 84 -12.93 1.87 10.54
C PRO A 84 -12.52 1.15 11.83
N GLY A 85 -11.40 1.56 12.42
CA GLY A 85 -10.79 0.92 13.57
C GLY A 85 -9.79 -0.19 13.23
N GLN A 86 -9.70 -0.58 11.96
CA GLN A 86 -8.69 -1.53 11.48
C GLN A 86 -7.53 -0.81 10.79
N THR A 87 -6.43 -1.51 10.67
CA THR A 87 -5.22 -1.02 10.00
C THR A 87 -4.92 -1.88 8.77
N LEU A 88 -4.66 -1.24 7.65
CA LEU A 88 -4.08 -1.89 6.47
C LEU A 88 -2.56 -1.86 6.61
N ARG A 89 -1.94 -3.02 6.81
CA ARG A 89 -0.49 -3.18 6.75
C ARG A 89 -0.11 -3.55 5.33
N VAL A 90 0.70 -2.72 4.73
CA VAL A 90 1.14 -2.86 3.33
C VAL A 90 2.59 -3.30 3.31
N GLU A 91 2.89 -4.29 2.50
CA GLU A 91 4.24 -4.71 2.15
C GLU A 91 4.42 -4.65 0.65
N VAL A 92 5.46 -3.98 0.19
CA VAL A 92 5.82 -3.87 -1.22
C VAL A 92 7.28 -4.27 -1.40
N SER A 93 7.53 -5.11 -2.41
CA SER A 93 8.86 -5.57 -2.79
C SER A 93 9.13 -5.22 -4.25
N LEU A 94 10.36 -4.84 -4.54
CA LEU A 94 10.83 -4.68 -5.91
C LEU A 94 11.06 -6.06 -6.54
N ALA A 95 10.36 -6.35 -7.62
CA ALA A 95 10.55 -7.59 -8.37
C ALA A 95 11.59 -7.42 -9.48
N LYS A 96 11.53 -6.31 -10.23
CA LYS A 96 12.43 -6.08 -11.36
C LYS A 96 12.52 -4.60 -11.72
N ALA A 97 13.73 -4.12 -12.03
CA ALA A 97 13.93 -2.87 -12.74
C ALA A 97 13.96 -3.17 -14.25
N LEU A 98 13.22 -2.41 -15.04
CA LEU A 98 13.09 -2.58 -16.48
C LEU A 98 13.99 -1.59 -17.24
N ASP A 99 14.36 -1.95 -18.47
CA ASP A 99 15.30 -1.15 -19.30
C ASP A 99 14.73 0.22 -19.70
N ASP A 100 13.41 0.38 -19.69
CA ASP A 100 12.72 1.65 -20.01
C ASP A 100 12.65 2.64 -18.82
N GLY A 101 13.26 2.30 -17.70
CA GLY A 101 13.21 3.08 -16.45
C GLY A 101 12.00 2.80 -15.57
N SER A 102 11.15 1.85 -15.93
CA SER A 102 10.04 1.38 -15.12
C SER A 102 10.48 0.34 -14.09
N PHE A 103 9.64 0.13 -13.08
CA PHE A 103 9.87 -0.84 -12.02
C PHE A 103 8.65 -1.74 -11.87
N GLU A 104 8.87 -3.04 -11.82
CA GLU A 104 7.85 -4.02 -11.49
C GLU A 104 7.93 -4.35 -9.99
N LEU A 105 6.80 -4.23 -9.30
CA LEU A 105 6.68 -4.44 -7.86
C LEU A 105 5.60 -5.47 -7.56
N ARG A 106 5.76 -6.11 -6.39
CA ARG A 106 4.72 -6.93 -5.77
C ARG A 106 4.24 -6.25 -4.51
N GLY A 107 2.94 -6.24 -4.31
CA GLY A 107 2.33 -5.66 -3.13
C GLY A 107 1.31 -6.59 -2.49
N GLU A 108 1.24 -6.51 -1.18
CA GLU A 108 0.24 -7.17 -0.37
C GLU A 108 -0.20 -6.23 0.75
N GLY A 109 -1.50 -6.22 1.02
CA GLY A 109 -2.08 -5.56 2.17
C GLY A 109 -2.82 -6.58 3.03
N ILE A 110 -2.55 -6.59 4.33
CA ILE A 110 -3.25 -7.41 5.31
C ILE A 110 -4.02 -6.54 6.29
N VAL A 111 -5.11 -7.09 6.84
CA VAL A 111 -5.94 -6.40 7.82
C VAL A 111 -5.45 -6.71 9.22
N LEU A 112 -5.12 -5.67 9.98
CA LEU A 112 -4.83 -5.77 11.40
C LEU A 112 -6.01 -5.19 12.18
N SER A 113 -6.52 -5.98 13.13
CA SER A 113 -7.61 -5.55 14.03
C SER A 113 -7.07 -5.27 15.42
N VAL A 114 -7.80 -4.45 16.19
CA VAL A 114 -7.49 -4.23 17.61
C VAL A 114 -7.51 -5.57 18.35
N GLY A 115 -6.45 -5.87 19.11
CA GLY A 115 -6.28 -7.14 19.79
C GLY A 115 -5.25 -8.07 19.15
N HIS A 116 -4.83 -7.82 17.92
CA HIS A 116 -3.58 -8.38 17.42
C HIS A 116 -2.44 -7.53 18.00
N GLU A 117 -1.56 -8.14 18.76
CA GLU A 117 -0.35 -7.43 19.19
C GLU A 117 0.42 -6.98 17.95
N VAL A 118 0.42 -5.68 17.72
CA VAL A 118 1.31 -5.06 16.74
C VAL A 118 2.70 -5.07 17.35
N THR A 119 3.33 -6.21 17.32
CA THR A 119 4.77 -6.27 17.56
C THR A 119 5.41 -5.64 16.34
N ILE A 120 5.97 -4.46 16.53
CA ILE A 120 6.55 -3.62 15.49
C ILE A 120 7.62 -4.34 14.66
N THR A 121 8.12 -5.47 15.12
CA THR A 121 9.29 -6.17 14.56
C THR A 121 9.08 -7.63 14.18
N SER A 122 7.90 -8.21 14.37
CA SER A 122 7.67 -9.60 14.00
C SER A 122 6.42 -9.77 13.13
N ALA A 123 6.43 -10.78 12.26
CA ALA A 123 5.25 -11.19 11.54
C ALA A 123 4.11 -11.47 12.54
N PRO A 124 2.85 -11.16 12.19
CA PRO A 124 1.70 -11.47 13.02
C PRO A 124 1.73 -12.95 13.43
N ILE A 125 1.49 -13.24 14.71
CA ILE A 125 1.50 -14.61 15.26
C ILE A 125 0.36 -15.44 14.65
N ASP A 126 -0.76 -14.80 14.34
CA ASP A 126 -1.86 -15.40 13.59
C ASP A 126 -1.91 -14.85 12.16
N PRO A 127 -2.25 -15.68 11.14
CA PRO A 127 -2.35 -15.20 9.77
C PRO A 127 -3.45 -14.15 9.65
N ALA A 128 -3.08 -12.87 9.58
CA ALA A 128 -4.01 -11.79 9.33
C ALA A 128 -4.61 -11.93 7.93
N PRO A 129 -5.92 -11.63 7.74
CA PRO A 129 -6.56 -11.75 6.43
C PRO A 129 -5.88 -10.84 5.40
N THR A 130 -5.67 -11.34 4.20
CA THR A 130 -5.27 -10.54 3.06
C THR A 130 -6.42 -9.67 2.59
N ALA A 131 -6.19 -8.37 2.47
CA ALA A 131 -7.14 -7.41 1.91
C ALA A 131 -6.93 -7.21 0.41
N VAL A 132 -5.69 -7.12 -0.01
CA VAL A 132 -5.29 -6.91 -1.41
C VAL A 132 -3.94 -7.56 -1.67
N SER A 133 -3.78 -8.11 -2.87
CA SER A 133 -2.47 -8.54 -3.37
C SER A 133 -2.41 -8.37 -4.88
N GLY A 134 -1.21 -8.15 -5.39
CA GLY A 134 -1.01 -8.01 -6.83
C GLY A 134 0.38 -7.59 -7.21
N LYS A 135 0.56 -7.45 -8.52
CA LYS A 135 1.77 -6.90 -9.14
C LYS A 135 1.40 -5.58 -9.80
N PHE A 136 2.29 -4.63 -9.75
CA PHE A 136 2.08 -3.34 -10.40
C PHE A 136 3.39 -2.76 -10.92
N THR A 137 3.28 -1.88 -11.88
CA THR A 137 4.41 -1.21 -12.48
C THR A 137 4.37 0.27 -12.14
N LEU A 138 5.48 0.80 -11.67
CA LEU A 138 5.72 2.23 -11.56
C LEU A 138 6.61 2.67 -12.72
N ARG A 139 6.23 3.73 -13.38
CA ARG A 139 6.96 4.29 -14.52
C ARG A 139 7.23 5.78 -14.34
N PRO A 140 8.35 6.30 -14.88
CA PRO A 140 8.59 7.73 -14.91
C PRO A 140 7.51 8.47 -15.71
N VAL A 141 7.13 9.65 -15.22
CA VAL A 141 6.33 10.58 -16.02
C VAL A 141 7.20 11.12 -17.13
N ARG A 142 6.78 10.94 -18.37
CA ARG A 142 7.35 11.62 -19.52
C ARG A 142 6.44 12.80 -19.86
N LEU A 143 6.95 13.99 -19.63
CA LEU A 143 6.30 15.24 -20.04
C LEU A 143 6.61 15.52 -21.50
#